data_159a6be8cd938058825109b07bf05ef5
#
_entry.id   159a6be8cd938058825109b07bf05ef5
#
_cell.length_a   1.000
_cell.length_b   1.000
_cell.length_c   1.000
_cell.angle_alpha   90.00
_cell.angle_beta   90.00
_cell.angle_gamma   90.00
#
_symmetry.space_group_name_H-M   'P 1'
#
loop_
_entity.id
_entity.type
_entity.pdbx_description
1 polymer ?
#
loop_
_entity_poly.entity_id
_entity_poly.type
_entity_poly.pdbx_seq_one_letter_code
_entity_poly.pdbx_strand_id
1 'polypeptide(L)' 'MNEPLPVTCPSCFEEFEVMPPAAPEIPCEWDYDCEVCCHPMMIRFESDEGEVFASARGLSE' A
#
# COMPACT_ATOMS: atom_id res chain seq x y z
N MET A 1 -1.85 8.56 -15.88
CA MET A 1 -0.69 8.96 -15.07
C MET A 1 -0.85 8.43 -13.66
N ASN A 2 0.24 7.90 -13.13
CA ASN A 2 0.20 7.32 -11.79
C ASN A 2 0.50 8.40 -10.76
N GLU A 3 -0.34 8.47 -9.75
CA GLU A 3 -0.14 9.39 -8.65
C GLU A 3 0.17 8.58 -7.40
N PRO A 4 1.02 9.08 -6.51
CA PRO A 4 1.29 8.36 -5.27
C PRO A 4 0.03 8.26 -4.42
N LEU A 5 -0.12 7.13 -3.76
CA LEU A 5 -1.28 6.88 -2.90
C LEU A 5 -0.85 6.88 -1.44
N PRO A 6 -1.61 7.53 -0.57
CA PRO A 6 -1.28 7.54 0.84
C PRO A 6 -1.60 6.19 1.49
N VAL A 7 -0.68 5.73 2.32
CA VAL A 7 -0.83 4.47 3.05
C VAL A 7 -0.39 4.72 4.49
N THR A 8 -1.13 4.17 5.43
CA THR A 8 -0.80 4.30 6.84
C THR A 8 -0.27 2.97 7.37
N CYS A 9 0.89 3.02 8.00
CA CYS A 9 1.48 1.84 8.61
C CYS A 9 0.58 1.34 9.74
N PRO A 10 0.21 0.05 9.75
CA PRO A 10 -0.67 -0.47 10.80
C PRO A 10 0.00 -0.61 12.17
N SER A 11 1.32 -0.49 12.22
CA SER A 11 2.06 -0.66 13.48
C SER A 11 2.38 0.67 14.15
N CYS A 12 2.95 1.61 13.41
CA CYS A 12 3.35 2.89 13.98
C CYS A 12 2.46 4.05 13.57
N PHE A 13 1.52 3.81 12.67
CA PHE A 13 0.56 4.80 12.18
C PHE A 13 1.21 5.97 11.44
N GLU A 14 2.43 5.78 10.95
CA GLU A 14 3.06 6.78 10.10
C GLU A 14 2.47 6.71 8.70
N GLU A 15 2.17 7.87 8.15
CA GLU A 15 1.63 7.93 6.79
C GLU A 15 2.77 8.07 5.80
N PHE A 16 2.69 7.33 4.71
CA PHE A 16 3.66 7.42 3.64
C PHE A 16 2.94 7.23 2.31
N GLU A 17 3.63 7.51 1.23
CA GLU A 17 3.05 7.40 -0.10
C GLU A 17 3.75 6.31 -0.89
N VAL A 18 2.98 5.59 -1.71
CA VAL A 18 3.51 4.55 -2.57
C VAL A 18 3.01 4.78 -3.99
N MET A 19 3.82 4.42 -4.96
CA MET A 19 3.43 4.49 -6.36
C MET A 19 2.72 3.19 -6.74
N PRO A 20 1.49 3.27 -7.21
CA PRO A 20 0.77 2.05 -7.59
C PRO A 20 1.32 1.47 -8.89
N PRO A 21 1.12 0.16 -9.11
CA PRO A 21 1.49 -0.45 -10.38
C PRO A 21 0.57 -0.01 -11.50
N ALA A 22 0.88 -0.42 -12.72
CA ALA A 22 0.02 -0.13 -13.86
C ALA A 22 -1.36 -0.75 -13.65
N ALA A 23 -2.38 -0.11 -14.23
CA ALA A 23 -3.76 -0.56 -14.07
C ALA A 23 -3.97 -2.05 -14.39
N PRO A 24 -3.37 -2.59 -15.46
CA PRO A 24 -3.56 -4.02 -15.76
C PRO A 24 -3.07 -4.97 -14.67
N GLU A 25 -2.23 -4.49 -13.76
CA GLU A 25 -1.69 -5.33 -12.69
C GLU A 25 -2.55 -5.29 -11.44
N ILE A 26 -3.52 -4.40 -11.37
CA ILE A 26 -4.44 -4.28 -10.24
C ILE A 26 -5.64 -5.19 -10.50
N PRO A 27 -6.12 -5.93 -9.49
CA PRO A 27 -5.68 -5.93 -8.08
C PRO A 27 -4.43 -6.74 -7.84
N CYS A 28 -3.63 -6.29 -6.86
CA CYS A 28 -2.42 -7.03 -6.50
C CYS A 28 -2.01 -6.66 -5.07
N GLU A 29 -1.02 -7.39 -4.56
CA GLU A 29 -0.49 -7.14 -3.22
C GLU A 29 1.02 -7.15 -3.28
N TRP A 30 1.65 -6.25 -2.52
CA TRP A 30 3.09 -6.14 -2.45
C TRP A 30 3.56 -6.27 -1.01
N ASP A 31 4.70 -6.92 -0.83
CA ASP A 31 5.38 -6.94 0.45
C ASP A 31 6.10 -5.60 0.62
N TYR A 32 5.99 -5.04 1.82
CA TYR A 32 6.63 -3.77 2.10
C TYR A 32 7.07 -3.72 3.56
N ASP A 33 8.23 -3.13 3.81
CA ASP A 33 8.73 -2.96 5.17
C ASP A 33 8.64 -1.48 5.54
N CYS A 34 8.05 -1.20 6.70
CA CYS A 34 7.95 0.17 7.17
C CYS A 34 9.34 0.71 7.48
N GLU A 35 9.64 1.92 6.98
CA GLU A 35 10.93 2.54 7.21
C GLU A 35 11.09 3.09 8.62
N VAL A 36 9.99 3.28 9.33
CA VAL A 36 10.00 3.86 10.66
C VAL A 36 10.10 2.80 11.74
N CYS A 37 9.21 1.81 11.69
CA CYS A 37 9.16 0.78 12.72
C CYS A 37 9.73 -0.56 12.28
N CYS A 38 10.11 -0.68 11.02
CA CYS A 38 10.72 -1.88 10.45
C CYS A 38 9.85 -3.13 10.53
N HIS A 39 8.54 -2.96 10.63
CA HIS A 39 7.62 -4.10 10.64
C HIS A 39 7.18 -4.44 9.22
N PRO A 40 7.11 -5.72 8.89
CA PRO A 40 6.62 -6.12 7.55
C PRO A 40 5.13 -5.87 7.42
N MET A 41 4.72 -5.51 6.23
CA MET A 41 3.32 -5.30 5.94
C MET A 41 3.02 -5.71 4.50
N MET A 42 1.75 -5.90 4.22
CA MET A 42 1.28 -6.16 2.87
C MET A 42 0.46 -4.97 2.40
N ILE A 43 0.85 -4.40 1.27
CA ILE A 43 0.11 -3.30 0.67
C ILE A 43 -0.75 -3.88 -0.44
N ARG A 44 -2.05 -3.68 -0.33
CA ARG A 44 -2.99 -4.18 -1.30
C ARG A 44 -3.49 -3.03 -2.17
N PHE A 45 -3.40 -3.23 -3.47
CA PHE A 45 -3.90 -2.28 -4.45
C PHE A 45 -5.19 -2.80 -5.05
N GLU A 46 -6.20 -1.93 -5.07
CA GLU A 46 -7.49 -2.26 -5.67
C GLU A 46 -7.96 -1.09 -6.49
N SER A 47 -8.81 -1.37 -7.46
CA SER A 47 -9.40 -0.31 -8.28
C SER A 47 -10.91 -0.46 -8.29
N ASP A 48 -11.61 0.67 -8.35
CA ASP A 48 -13.06 0.70 -8.41
C ASP A 48 -13.49 1.91 -9.21
N GLU A 49 -14.20 1.68 -10.31
CA GLU A 49 -14.72 2.72 -11.18
C GLU A 49 -13.66 3.73 -11.60
N GLY A 50 -12.47 3.22 -11.91
CA GLY A 50 -11.38 4.07 -12.38
C GLY A 50 -10.53 4.68 -11.27
N GLU A 51 -10.88 4.44 -10.01
CA GLU A 51 -10.09 4.91 -8.90
C GLU A 51 -9.23 3.78 -8.34
N VAL A 52 -8.03 4.14 -7.92
CA VAL A 52 -7.09 3.16 -7.37
C VAL A 52 -6.93 3.43 -5.88
N PHE A 53 -6.96 2.37 -5.09
CA PHE A 53 -6.83 2.45 -3.64
C PHE A 53 -5.66 1.59 -3.18
N ALA A 54 -5.02 2.04 -2.13
CA ALA A 54 -3.95 1.26 -1.49
C ALA A 54 -4.24 1.18 0.00
N SER A 55 -4.04 -0.01 0.56
CA SER A 55 -4.20 -0.21 2.00
C SER A 55 -3.09 -1.11 2.50
N ALA A 56 -2.71 -0.93 3.76
CA ALA A 56 -1.64 -1.70 4.37
C ALA A 56 -2.19 -2.58 5.50
N ARG A 57 -1.58 -3.75 5.63
CA ARG A 57 -1.97 -4.71 6.65
C ARG A 57 -0.71 -5.32 7.26
N GLY A 58 -0.66 -5.43 8.59
CA GLY A 58 0.48 -6.03 9.25
C GLY A 58 0.54 -7.53 9.02
N LEU A 59 1.75 -8.03 8.79
CA LEU A 59 1.97 -9.45 8.56
C LEU A 59 2.31 -10.22 9.83
N SER A 60 2.72 -9.51 10.86
CA SER A 60 3.17 -10.13 12.10
C SER A 60 2.07 -10.25 13.15
N GLU A 61 0.86 -9.99 12.81
CA GLU A 61 -0.26 -10.05 13.76
C GLU A 61 -1.01 -11.35 13.68
#